data_2e5e817bff18897558c7ceeba1ce8662
#
_entry.id   2e5e817bff18897558c7ceeba1ce8662
#
_cell.length_a   1.000
_cell.length_b   1.000
_cell.length_c   1.000
_cell.angle_alpha   90.00
_cell.angle_beta   90.00
_cell.angle_gamma   90.00
#
_symmetry.space_group_name_H-M   'P 1'
#
loop_
_entity.id
_entity.type
_entity.pdbx_description
1 polymer ?
#
loop_
_entity_poly.entity_id
_entity_poly.type
_entity_poly.pdbx_seq_one_letter_code
_entity_poly.pdbx_strand_id
1 'polypeptide(L)'
;TETTSAPETTEATPQGEPEADTDGVWMIGAGTELGYRVAEVLFGVDTEGVGRTGEVTGGITIESTTMTAASFEVDVASITSDDGRRDGQFRGRIMSASEFPTATFTLTSPADLGVEATEGASVTTAVSGDLTLRGVTLPVEVTVEARITDGRLGVLGTVPVVFTDFGIA
;
A
#
# COMPACT_ATOMS: atom_id res chain seq x y z
N THR A 1 25.10 -21.00 -2.31
CA THR A 1 24.83 -21.22 -2.40
C THR A 1 23.64 -21.08 -2.41
N GLU A 2 22.97 -20.92 -2.49
CA GLU A 2 22.15 -20.88 -2.62
C GLU A 2 21.19 -20.50 -2.51
N THR A 3 20.73 -20.32 -2.54
CA THR A 3 20.05 -20.09 -2.23
C THR A 3 19.00 -19.71 -2.52
N THR A 4 18.67 -19.38 -2.89
CA THR A 4 17.99 -19.15 -3.41
C THR A 4 16.74 -19.33 -3.34
N SER A 5 16.36 -19.82 -3.08
CA SER A 5 15.22 -20.16 -2.89
C SER A 5 14.24 -19.22 -2.67
N ALA A 6 14.51 -18.26 -2.36
CA ALA A 6 13.62 -17.35 -2.01
C ALA A 6 12.46 -17.27 -2.84
N PRO A 7 12.61 -17.24 -3.92
CA PRO A 7 11.54 -16.93 -4.72
C PRO A 7 10.39 -17.77 -4.61
N GLU A 8 10.63 -18.89 -4.43
CA GLU A 8 9.59 -19.65 -4.45
C GLU A 8 8.65 -19.36 -3.47
N THR A 9 9.09 -18.90 -2.57
CA THR A 9 8.26 -18.69 -1.56
C THR A 9 7.16 -17.89 -1.95
N THR A 10 7.44 -17.05 -2.75
CA THR A 10 6.53 -16.13 -3.01
C THR A 10 5.31 -16.62 -3.53
N GLU A 11 5.38 -17.47 -4.37
CA GLU A 11 4.24 -17.79 -4.94
C GLU A 11 3.37 -18.43 -4.06
N ALA A 12 3.85 -18.81 -3.09
CA ALA A 12 3.13 -19.55 -2.25
C ALA A 12 1.81 -19.02 -1.91
N THR A 13 1.64 -17.97 -1.48
CA THR A 13 0.41 -17.62 -0.85
C THR A 13 -0.09 -16.32 -1.26
N PRO A 14 -0.62 -16.29 -2.35
CA PRO A 14 -1.09 -15.03 -2.83
C PRO A 14 -2.25 -14.50 -2.08
N GLN A 15 -2.89 -15.21 -1.35
CA GLN A 15 -4.03 -14.72 -0.68
C GLN A 15 -3.74 -14.23 0.68
N GLY A 16 -2.57 -14.11 1.03
CA GLY A 16 -2.28 -13.73 2.38
C GLY A 16 -2.73 -14.76 3.33
N GLU A 17 -2.65 -16.03 3.00
CA GLU A 17 -3.18 -16.96 3.78
C GLU A 17 -2.28 -17.33 4.78
N PRO A 18 -2.44 -17.06 5.93
CA PRO A 18 -1.46 -17.21 6.97
C PRO A 18 -1.50 -18.55 7.54
N GLU A 19 -0.54 -18.83 8.24
CA GLU A 19 -0.51 -19.95 9.06
C GLU A 19 -1.35 -19.58 10.21
N ALA A 20 -1.85 -20.47 10.87
CA ALA A 20 -2.71 -20.19 11.97
C ALA A 20 -1.96 -19.43 13.02
N ASP A 21 -0.67 -19.50 13.00
CA ASP A 21 0.09 -18.82 13.98
C ASP A 21 0.30 -17.42 13.65
N THR A 22 0.93 -16.71 14.44
CA THR A 22 1.10 -15.33 14.26
C THR A 22 2.18 -14.97 13.31
N ASP A 23 3.20 -15.78 13.21
CA ASP A 23 4.34 -15.45 12.39
C ASP A 23 4.08 -15.81 10.94
N GLY A 24 4.56 -15.01 10.05
CA GLY A 24 4.45 -15.36 8.65
C GLY A 24 4.57 -14.20 7.70
N VAL A 25 4.57 -14.56 6.44
CA VAL A 25 4.60 -13.60 5.35
C VAL A 25 3.22 -13.57 4.73
N TRP A 26 2.67 -12.37 4.65
CA TRP A 26 1.33 -12.16 4.10
C TRP A 26 1.49 -11.48 2.76
N MET A 27 1.00 -12.12 1.71
CA MET A 27 1.12 -11.58 0.36
C MET A 27 -0.16 -10.88 -0.05
N ILE A 28 -0.06 -9.97 -1.00
CA ILE A 28 -1.21 -9.28 -1.56
C ILE A 28 -2.17 -10.30 -2.13
N GLY A 29 -3.41 -10.23 -1.72
CA GLY A 29 -4.45 -11.12 -2.20
C GLY A 29 -5.45 -10.44 -3.07
N ALA A 30 -6.38 -11.23 -3.59
CA ALA A 30 -7.43 -10.71 -4.44
C ALA A 30 -8.29 -9.72 -3.67
N GLY A 31 -8.71 -8.68 -4.32
CA GLY A 31 -9.52 -7.65 -3.68
C GLY A 31 -8.73 -6.54 -3.02
N THR A 32 -7.41 -6.62 -3.03
CA THR A 32 -6.58 -5.54 -2.52
C THR A 32 -6.65 -4.38 -3.50
N GLU A 33 -6.83 -3.19 -2.98
CA GLU A 33 -6.87 -1.98 -3.79
C GLU A 33 -5.99 -0.91 -3.18
N LEU A 34 -5.45 -0.07 -4.03
CA LEU A 34 -4.68 1.06 -3.61
C LEU A 34 -5.08 2.24 -4.48
N GLY A 35 -5.03 3.43 -3.95
CA GLY A 35 -5.41 4.59 -4.75
C GLY A 35 -5.17 5.90 -4.04
N TYR A 36 -5.81 6.93 -4.54
CA TYR A 36 -5.71 8.27 -3.99
C TYR A 36 -7.10 8.85 -3.76
N ARG A 37 -7.11 9.86 -2.90
CA ARG A 37 -8.31 10.65 -2.65
C ARG A 37 -7.86 12.11 -2.61
N VAL A 38 -8.51 12.96 -3.37
CA VAL A 38 -8.12 14.36 -3.45
C VAL A 38 -9.37 15.24 -3.41
N ALA A 39 -9.29 16.32 -2.65
CA ALA A 39 -10.35 17.31 -2.65
C ALA A 39 -10.17 18.20 -3.87
N GLU A 40 -11.23 18.49 -4.55
CA GLU A 40 -11.19 19.36 -5.72
C GLU A 40 -12.42 20.25 -5.76
N VAL A 41 -12.34 21.32 -6.51
CA VAL A 41 -13.46 22.23 -6.68
C VAL A 41 -13.85 22.21 -8.14
N LEU A 42 -15.05 21.72 -8.41
CA LEU A 42 -15.56 21.68 -9.76
C LEU A 42 -16.75 22.64 -9.89
N PHE A 43 -16.61 23.61 -10.76
CA PHE A 43 -17.66 24.61 -11.00
C PHE A 43 -18.13 25.30 -9.72
N GLY A 44 -17.17 25.50 -8.79
CA GLY A 44 -17.50 26.19 -7.54
C GLY A 44 -18.09 25.31 -6.45
N VAL A 45 -18.11 24.01 -6.66
CA VAL A 45 -18.62 23.06 -5.68
C VAL A 45 -17.47 22.18 -5.21
N ASP A 46 -17.36 22.04 -3.90
CA ASP A 46 -16.34 21.15 -3.34
C ASP A 46 -16.74 19.71 -3.63
N THR A 47 -15.80 18.96 -4.12
CA THR A 47 -16.05 17.57 -4.46
C THR A 47 -14.77 16.77 -4.18
N GLU A 48 -14.86 15.47 -4.32
CA GLU A 48 -13.73 14.61 -4.03
C GLU A 48 -13.48 13.68 -5.22
N GLY A 49 -12.23 13.60 -5.63
CA GLY A 49 -11.83 12.68 -6.66
C GLY A 49 -11.18 11.47 -6.03
N VAL A 50 -11.58 10.28 -6.42
CA VAL A 50 -11.03 9.03 -5.91
C VAL A 50 -10.62 8.15 -7.07
N GLY A 51 -9.37 7.74 -7.07
CA GLY A 51 -8.87 6.79 -8.06
C GLY A 51 -8.35 5.54 -7.37
N ARG A 52 -8.52 4.38 -7.99
CA ARG A 52 -8.12 3.10 -7.40
C ARG A 52 -7.61 2.14 -8.45
N THR A 53 -6.83 1.18 -7.99
CA THR A 53 -6.38 0.07 -8.82
C THR A 53 -6.20 -1.18 -7.96
N GLY A 54 -6.34 -2.32 -8.58
CA GLY A 54 -5.98 -3.60 -7.97
C GLY A 54 -4.60 -4.09 -8.40
N GLU A 55 -3.90 -3.31 -9.23
CA GLU A 55 -2.58 -3.71 -9.71
C GLU A 55 -1.52 -3.34 -8.67
N VAL A 56 -1.53 -4.06 -7.57
CA VAL A 56 -0.66 -3.85 -6.42
C VAL A 56 0.07 -5.14 -6.13
N THR A 57 1.37 -5.06 -5.87
CA THR A 57 2.16 -6.21 -5.46
C THR A 57 2.86 -5.90 -4.16
N GLY A 58 3.29 -6.93 -3.46
CA GLY A 58 4.03 -6.76 -2.22
C GLY A 58 3.55 -7.65 -1.11
N GLY A 59 3.97 -7.36 0.09
CA GLY A 59 3.61 -8.18 1.24
C GLY A 59 4.10 -7.59 2.55
N ILE A 60 3.75 -8.28 3.61
CA ILE A 60 4.06 -7.90 4.98
C ILE A 60 4.62 -9.12 5.69
N THR A 61 5.65 -8.93 6.51
CA THR A 61 6.17 -9.98 7.37
C THR A 61 5.89 -9.62 8.81
N ILE A 62 5.29 -10.54 9.54
CA ILE A 62 4.99 -10.37 10.96
C ILE A 62 5.69 -11.47 11.74
N GLU A 63 6.38 -11.08 12.80
CA GLU A 63 7.03 -12.01 13.71
C GLU A 63 6.53 -11.69 15.11
N SER A 64 5.79 -12.61 15.68
CA SER A 64 5.13 -12.41 16.98
C SER A 64 4.17 -11.22 16.93
N THR A 65 4.48 -10.17 17.63
CA THR A 65 3.62 -8.99 17.66
C THR A 65 4.22 -7.84 16.86
N THR A 66 5.24 -8.11 16.05
CA THR A 66 5.96 -7.06 15.34
C THR A 66 5.89 -7.24 13.84
N MET A 67 5.55 -6.18 13.14
CA MET A 67 5.68 -6.14 11.70
C MET A 67 7.13 -5.79 11.40
N THR A 68 7.89 -6.74 10.87
CA THR A 68 9.33 -6.56 10.67
C THR A 68 9.66 -6.08 9.26
N ALA A 69 8.76 -6.28 8.31
CA ALA A 69 8.96 -5.82 6.94
C ALA A 69 7.62 -5.61 6.26
N ALA A 70 7.58 -4.65 5.38
CA ALA A 70 6.42 -4.45 4.51
C ALA A 70 6.89 -3.67 3.30
N SER A 71 6.45 -4.07 2.12
CA SER A 71 6.72 -3.33 0.91
C SER A 71 5.58 -3.52 -0.08
N PHE A 72 5.24 -2.46 -0.78
CA PHE A 72 4.16 -2.47 -1.76
C PHE A 72 4.56 -1.67 -2.97
N GLU A 73 4.14 -2.13 -4.13
CA GLU A 73 4.35 -1.42 -5.37
C GLU A 73 3.03 -1.37 -6.14
N VAL A 74 2.72 -0.25 -6.71
CA VAL A 74 1.49 -0.08 -7.46
C VAL A 74 1.81 0.44 -8.86
N ASP A 75 1.08 -0.06 -9.85
CA ASP A 75 1.16 0.46 -11.21
C ASP A 75 0.34 1.73 -11.27
N VAL A 76 1.02 2.85 -11.33
CA VAL A 76 0.38 4.17 -11.31
C VAL A 76 -0.52 4.37 -12.53
N ALA A 77 -0.14 3.83 -13.65
CA ALA A 77 -0.91 4.00 -14.88
C ALA A 77 -2.24 3.25 -14.83
N SER A 78 -2.37 2.27 -13.96
CA SER A 78 -3.59 1.49 -13.84
C SER A 78 -4.63 2.13 -12.94
N ILE A 79 -4.29 3.18 -12.22
CA ILE A 79 -5.23 3.84 -11.32
C ILE A 79 -6.28 4.58 -12.15
N THR A 80 -7.53 4.30 -11.87
CA THR A 80 -8.65 4.92 -12.58
C THR A 80 -9.70 5.45 -11.61
N SER A 81 -10.40 6.46 -12.03
CA SER A 81 -11.50 7.06 -11.28
C SER A 81 -12.78 6.98 -12.12
N ASP A 82 -13.79 7.68 -11.70
CA ASP A 82 -15.04 7.76 -12.44
C ASP A 82 -15.01 8.84 -13.54
N ASP A 83 -13.86 9.50 -13.74
CA ASP A 83 -13.76 10.55 -14.73
C ASP A 83 -12.47 10.38 -15.55
N GLY A 84 -12.63 10.09 -16.82
CA GLY A 84 -11.49 9.84 -17.72
C GLY A 84 -10.58 11.06 -17.90
N ARG A 85 -11.09 12.27 -17.70
CA ARG A 85 -10.24 13.45 -17.82
C ARG A 85 -9.33 13.53 -16.61
N ARG A 86 -9.90 13.24 -15.43
CA ARG A 86 -9.12 13.19 -14.21
C ARG A 86 -8.02 12.13 -14.36
N ASP A 87 -8.37 10.98 -14.91
CA ASP A 87 -7.40 9.90 -15.10
C ASP A 87 -6.29 10.32 -16.06
N GLY A 88 -6.62 11.02 -17.12
CA GLY A 88 -5.62 11.54 -18.05
C GLY A 88 -4.68 12.53 -17.39
N GLN A 89 -5.22 13.43 -16.57
CA GLN A 89 -4.38 14.39 -15.87
C GLN A 89 -3.53 13.72 -14.80
N PHE A 90 -4.10 12.76 -14.11
CA PHE A 90 -3.36 12.03 -13.09
C PHE A 90 -2.17 11.31 -13.70
N ARG A 91 -2.40 10.53 -14.76
CA ARG A 91 -1.33 9.79 -15.40
C ARG A 91 -0.29 10.69 -16.07
N GLY A 92 -0.73 11.78 -16.63
CA GLY A 92 0.16 12.66 -17.38
C GLY A 92 0.80 13.72 -16.52
N ARG A 93 0.03 14.73 -16.20
CA ARG A 93 0.57 15.93 -15.56
C ARG A 93 0.98 15.70 -14.12
N ILE A 94 0.18 14.98 -13.38
CA ILE A 94 0.43 14.81 -11.95
C ILE A 94 1.52 13.78 -11.70
N MET A 95 1.36 12.58 -12.19
CA MET A 95 2.29 11.50 -11.86
C MET A 95 3.36 11.24 -12.91
N SER A 96 3.18 11.73 -14.12
CA SER A 96 4.09 11.44 -15.25
C SER A 96 4.32 9.94 -15.35
N ALA A 97 3.23 9.19 -15.43
CA ALA A 97 3.29 7.73 -15.34
C ALA A 97 4.10 7.06 -16.46
N SER A 98 4.31 7.76 -17.57
CA SER A 98 5.14 7.22 -18.63
C SER A 98 6.63 7.24 -18.26
N GLU A 99 7.00 8.11 -17.34
CA GLU A 99 8.37 8.23 -16.88
C GLU A 99 8.53 7.53 -15.52
N PHE A 100 7.52 7.63 -14.69
CA PHE A 100 7.52 7.04 -13.36
C PHE A 100 6.31 6.10 -13.22
N PRO A 101 6.41 4.90 -13.78
CA PRO A 101 5.24 4.01 -13.87
C PRO A 101 4.80 3.39 -12.56
N THR A 102 5.64 3.42 -11.53
CA THR A 102 5.30 2.78 -10.27
C THR A 102 5.46 3.74 -9.09
N ALA A 103 4.67 3.48 -8.05
CA ALA A 103 4.84 4.12 -6.76
C ALA A 103 5.09 3.00 -5.76
N THR A 104 5.92 3.26 -4.75
CA THR A 104 6.30 2.22 -3.79
C THR A 104 6.27 2.73 -2.37
N PHE A 105 6.01 1.81 -1.46
CA PHE A 105 6.15 2.06 -0.03
C PHE A 105 7.00 0.94 0.56
N THR A 106 7.96 1.28 1.41
CA THR A 106 8.79 0.31 2.10
C THR A 106 8.91 0.68 3.57
N LEU A 107 8.56 -0.25 4.44
CA LEU A 107 8.70 -0.04 5.89
C LEU A 107 10.17 0.16 6.24
N THR A 108 10.46 1.17 7.05
CA THR A 108 11.84 1.48 7.43
C THR A 108 12.18 1.14 8.87
N SER A 109 11.17 0.90 9.69
CA SER A 109 11.40 0.48 11.08
C SER A 109 10.35 -0.53 11.48
N PRO A 110 10.70 -1.51 12.31
CA PRO A 110 9.71 -2.48 12.77
C PRO A 110 8.59 -1.76 13.51
N ALA A 111 7.38 -2.25 13.36
CA ALA A 111 6.21 -1.69 14.01
C ALA A 111 5.64 -2.72 14.97
N ASP A 112 5.51 -2.32 16.23
CA ASP A 112 4.93 -3.17 17.24
C ASP A 112 3.41 -3.08 17.11
N LEU A 113 2.79 -4.20 16.82
CA LEU A 113 1.35 -4.26 16.67
C LEU A 113 0.64 -4.44 18.01
N GLY A 114 1.38 -4.84 19.01
CA GLY A 114 0.82 -5.00 20.35
C GLY A 114 -0.05 -6.24 20.54
N VAL A 115 -0.36 -6.93 19.47
CA VAL A 115 -1.18 -8.13 19.51
C VAL A 115 -0.61 -9.13 18.51
N GLU A 116 -0.85 -10.40 18.78
CA GLU A 116 -0.41 -11.42 17.84
C GLU A 116 -1.41 -11.51 16.70
N ALA A 117 -0.91 -11.91 15.55
CA ALA A 117 -1.72 -11.96 14.34
C ALA A 117 -2.57 -13.24 14.32
N THR A 118 -3.58 -13.28 15.14
CA THR A 118 -4.48 -14.43 15.25
C THR A 118 -5.89 -14.04 14.81
N GLU A 119 -6.71 -15.04 14.59
CA GLU A 119 -8.08 -14.83 14.14
C GLU A 119 -8.83 -13.90 15.09
N GLY A 120 -9.46 -12.88 14.56
CA GLY A 120 -10.21 -11.90 15.34
C GLY A 120 -9.38 -10.75 15.88
N ALA A 121 -8.07 -10.81 15.76
CA ALA A 121 -7.23 -9.72 16.24
C ALA A 121 -7.42 -8.48 15.38
N SER A 122 -7.38 -7.31 16.01
CA SER A 122 -7.41 -6.04 15.28
C SER A 122 -6.53 -5.02 16.00
N VAL A 123 -5.94 -4.13 15.22
CA VAL A 123 -5.03 -3.14 15.77
C VAL A 123 -5.05 -1.90 14.89
N THR A 124 -4.83 -0.75 15.53
CA THR A 124 -4.62 0.50 14.82
C THR A 124 -3.28 1.04 15.30
N THR A 125 -2.38 1.32 14.39
CA THR A 125 -1.05 1.80 14.75
C THR A 125 -0.49 2.67 13.65
N ALA A 126 0.60 3.37 13.94
CA ALA A 126 1.29 4.16 12.94
C ALA A 126 2.59 3.43 12.58
N VAL A 127 2.89 3.38 11.30
CA VAL A 127 4.12 2.74 10.83
C VAL A 127 4.91 3.73 10.00
N SER A 128 6.22 3.63 10.07
CA SER A 128 7.11 4.54 9.35
C SER A 128 7.71 3.84 8.16
N GLY A 129 7.78 4.53 7.06
CA GLY A 129 8.38 3.96 5.85
C GLY A 129 8.71 5.03 4.84
N ASP A 130 9.29 4.60 3.74
CA ASP A 130 9.62 5.48 2.64
C ASP A 130 8.57 5.34 1.55
N LEU A 131 8.00 6.46 1.15
CA LEU A 131 7.04 6.51 0.06
C LEU A 131 7.72 7.15 -1.14
N THR A 132 7.67 6.47 -2.27
CA THR A 132 8.23 6.99 -3.51
C THR A 132 7.09 7.29 -4.47
N LEU A 133 6.97 8.55 -4.84
CA LEU A 133 6.01 9.00 -5.84
C LEU A 133 6.77 9.84 -6.86
N ARG A 134 6.53 9.58 -8.12
CA ARG A 134 7.11 10.37 -9.20
C ARG A 134 8.63 10.52 -9.07
N GLY A 135 9.28 9.43 -8.67
CA GLY A 135 10.74 9.42 -8.54
C GLY A 135 11.28 10.09 -7.30
N VAL A 136 10.43 10.64 -6.42
CA VAL A 136 10.86 11.27 -5.19
C VAL A 136 10.52 10.38 -4.01
N THR A 137 11.49 10.10 -3.17
CA THR A 137 11.31 9.25 -2.00
C THR A 137 11.38 10.09 -0.74
N LEU A 138 10.34 10.00 0.09
CA LEU A 138 10.28 10.72 1.35
C LEU A 138 9.83 9.81 2.47
N PRO A 139 10.32 10.03 3.69
CA PRO A 139 9.85 9.28 4.83
C PRO A 139 8.44 9.74 5.19
N VAL A 140 7.57 8.80 5.46
CA VAL A 140 6.18 9.10 5.83
C VAL A 140 5.76 8.22 6.98
N GLU A 141 4.69 8.64 7.66
CA GLU A 141 4.07 7.83 8.69
C GLU A 141 2.67 7.48 8.19
N VAL A 142 2.37 6.21 8.15
CA VAL A 142 1.10 5.71 7.66
C VAL A 142 0.28 5.23 8.85
N THR A 143 -0.95 5.69 8.98
CA THR A 143 -1.87 5.14 9.98
C THR A 143 -2.47 3.88 9.39
N VAL A 144 -2.33 2.78 10.11
CA VAL A 144 -2.73 1.47 9.63
C VAL A 144 -3.74 0.86 10.58
N GLU A 145 -4.84 0.36 10.03
CA GLU A 145 -5.78 -0.45 10.76
C GLU A 145 -5.69 -1.84 10.15
N ALA A 146 -5.52 -2.84 10.97
CA ALA A 146 -5.39 -4.21 10.51
C ALA A 146 -6.30 -5.12 11.29
N ARG A 147 -6.82 -6.13 10.62
CA ARG A 147 -7.71 -7.12 11.24
C ARG A 147 -7.54 -8.46 10.56
N ILE A 148 -7.58 -9.53 11.33
CA ILE A 148 -7.55 -10.86 10.78
C ILE A 148 -8.92 -11.48 10.89
N THR A 149 -9.47 -11.91 9.77
CA THR A 149 -10.79 -12.51 9.70
C THR A 149 -10.76 -13.60 8.64
N ASP A 150 -11.24 -14.77 9.00
CA ASP A 150 -11.29 -15.93 8.10
C ASP A 150 -9.91 -16.23 7.49
N GLY A 151 -8.89 -16.13 8.30
CA GLY A 151 -7.53 -16.41 7.87
C GLY A 151 -6.92 -15.39 6.94
N ARG A 152 -7.55 -14.23 6.80
CA ARG A 152 -7.04 -13.17 5.93
C ARG A 152 -6.69 -11.95 6.74
N LEU A 153 -5.63 -11.29 6.35
CA LEU A 153 -5.21 -10.05 6.97
C LEU A 153 -5.77 -8.89 6.14
N GLY A 154 -6.73 -8.17 6.71
CA GLY A 154 -7.27 -6.98 6.09
C GLY A 154 -6.51 -5.77 6.63
N VAL A 155 -6.02 -4.92 5.76
CA VAL A 155 -5.24 -3.75 6.14
C VAL A 155 -5.80 -2.53 5.43
N LEU A 156 -6.02 -1.47 6.21
CA LEU A 156 -6.38 -0.17 5.65
C LEU A 156 -5.31 0.82 6.08
N GLY A 157 -4.57 1.37 5.15
CA GLY A 157 -3.53 2.35 5.43
C GLY A 157 -3.86 3.66 4.75
N THR A 158 -3.57 4.76 5.44
CA THR A 158 -3.81 6.09 4.92
C THR A 158 -2.61 6.98 5.22
N VAL A 159 -2.18 7.73 4.24
CA VAL A 159 -1.08 8.68 4.42
C VAL A 159 -1.43 9.97 3.69
N PRO A 160 -1.36 11.11 4.37
CA PRO A 160 -1.56 12.38 3.71
C PRO A 160 -0.34 12.74 2.86
N VAL A 161 -0.57 13.23 1.66
CA VAL A 161 0.49 13.57 0.73
C VAL A 161 0.37 15.03 0.33
N VAL A 162 1.46 15.77 0.44
CA VAL A 162 1.52 17.15 -0.03
C VAL A 162 2.22 17.11 -1.39
N PHE A 163 1.52 17.50 -2.42
CA PHE A 163 2.01 17.37 -3.78
C PHE A 163 3.37 18.00 -4.01
N THR A 164 3.57 19.20 -3.50
CA THR A 164 4.81 19.90 -3.73
C THR A 164 6.03 19.20 -3.15
N ASP A 165 5.83 18.41 -2.10
CA ASP A 165 6.94 17.69 -1.49
C ASP A 165 7.47 16.61 -2.43
N PHE A 166 6.62 16.12 -3.31
CA PHE A 166 7.01 15.11 -4.30
C PHE A 166 7.25 15.72 -5.70
N GLY A 167 7.41 17.02 -5.76
CA GLY A 167 7.68 17.68 -7.04
C GLY A 167 6.48 17.69 -7.99
N ILE A 168 5.29 17.56 -7.45
CA ILE A 168 4.07 17.62 -8.23
C ILE A 168 3.55 19.05 -8.15
N ALA A 169 3.41 19.68 -9.30
CA ALA A 169 3.00 21.09 -9.35
C ALA A 169 1.55 21.24 -9.79
#